data_be4682493cca57bad02553b14b956694
#
_entry.id   be4682493cca57bad02553b14b956694
#
_cell.length_a   1.000
_cell.length_b   1.000
_cell.length_c   1.000
_cell.angle_alpha   90.00
_cell.angle_beta   90.00
_cell.angle_gamma   90.00
#
_symmetry.space_group_name_H-M   'P 1'
#
loop_
_entity.id
_entity.type
_entity.pdbx_description
1 polymer ?
#
loop_
_entity_poly.entity_id
_entity_poly.type
_entity_poly.pdbx_seq_one_letter_code
_entity_poly.pdbx_strand_id
1 'polypeptide(L)'
;MGTSRGASRALQAFDLTGRVSLVTGATKGIGRAMVQGLAEAGSDVVVVSRKQELCDEVAREIEKATGRRALAVACHVGDWDALPALVDRVYDAFGRLDVLVNNAGINPTPTPVTAITSEYFDKLISVNLKGPIRLAALVAPRMGAAGGGSIINVTTVGAYAGGPGVGTYTCGKAALTNITKVMAQEWVGMNVRVNALAPGPFMTEMMKGTAKFDERFIDRTAEATLMKRIAEPEEIVPLCLYLASDASAFVTGEDFAIAGGMRSN
;
A
#
# COMPACT_ATOMS: atom_id res chain seq x y z
N MET A 1 -40.17 6.90 -14.33
CA MET A 1 -38.94 7.06 -15.13
C MET A 1 -37.99 7.96 -14.31
N GLY A 2 -37.12 7.36 -13.53
CA GLY A 2 -36.13 8.09 -12.75
C GLY A 2 -34.92 8.36 -13.62
N THR A 3 -34.68 9.62 -13.95
CA THR A 3 -33.43 10.06 -14.59
C THR A 3 -32.29 9.77 -13.63
N SER A 4 -31.41 8.81 -13.95
CA SER A 4 -30.14 8.67 -13.27
C SER A 4 -29.37 9.99 -13.47
N ARG A 5 -29.30 10.81 -12.44
CA ARG A 5 -28.40 11.96 -12.44
C ARG A 5 -27.00 11.37 -12.56
N GLY A 6 -26.31 11.62 -13.66
CA GLY A 6 -24.92 11.25 -13.83
C GLY A 6 -24.12 11.72 -12.61
N ALA A 7 -23.14 10.93 -12.18
CA ALA A 7 -22.29 11.28 -11.04
C ALA A 7 -21.73 12.71 -11.23
N SER A 8 -21.68 13.49 -10.15
CA SER A 8 -21.10 14.84 -10.22
C SER A 8 -19.63 14.76 -10.68
N ARG A 9 -19.09 15.80 -11.32
CA ARG A 9 -17.71 15.86 -11.77
C ARG A 9 -16.72 15.51 -10.63
N ALA A 10 -17.04 15.88 -9.39
CA ALA A 10 -16.22 15.56 -8.23
C ALA A 10 -16.18 14.04 -7.93
N LEU A 11 -17.30 13.33 -8.10
CA LEU A 11 -17.34 11.88 -7.93
C LEU A 11 -16.68 11.13 -9.10
N GLN A 12 -16.79 11.67 -10.31
CA GLN A 12 -16.11 11.11 -11.49
C GLN A 12 -14.58 11.14 -11.35
N ALA A 13 -14.02 12.06 -10.56
CA ALA A 13 -12.58 12.12 -10.30
C ALA A 13 -12.04 10.89 -9.57
N PHE A 14 -12.91 10.11 -8.90
CA PHE A 14 -12.55 8.86 -8.22
C PHE A 14 -12.73 7.61 -9.10
N ASP A 15 -13.25 7.74 -10.31
CA ASP A 15 -13.47 6.62 -11.23
C ASP A 15 -12.11 6.10 -11.75
N LEU A 16 -11.90 4.79 -11.59
CA LEU A 16 -10.71 4.08 -12.04
C LEU A 16 -10.99 3.18 -13.24
N THR A 17 -12.13 3.33 -13.90
CA THR A 17 -12.50 2.53 -15.08
C THR A 17 -11.43 2.67 -16.17
N GLY A 18 -10.95 1.53 -16.68
CA GLY A 18 -9.87 1.47 -17.68
C GLY A 18 -8.46 1.65 -17.11
N ARG A 19 -8.29 1.79 -15.80
CA ARG A 19 -7.00 1.79 -15.10
C ARG A 19 -6.63 0.37 -14.66
N VAL A 20 -5.34 0.16 -14.42
CA VAL A 20 -4.78 -1.07 -13.85
C VAL A 20 -4.03 -0.72 -12.56
N SER A 21 -4.38 -1.40 -11.47
CA SER A 21 -3.81 -1.16 -10.15
C SER A 21 -3.10 -2.40 -9.62
N LEU A 22 -1.84 -2.28 -9.20
CA LEU A 22 -1.08 -3.34 -8.54
C LEU A 22 -0.96 -3.07 -7.05
N VAL A 23 -1.34 -4.05 -6.22
CA VAL A 23 -1.20 -3.97 -4.77
C VAL A 23 -0.31 -5.11 -4.27
N THR A 24 0.77 -4.76 -3.59
CA THR A 24 1.63 -5.76 -2.93
C THR A 24 1.13 -6.06 -1.51
N GLY A 25 1.26 -7.32 -1.07
CA GLY A 25 0.68 -7.77 0.21
C GLY A 25 -0.85 -7.78 0.19
N ALA A 26 -1.46 -8.03 -0.97
CA ALA A 26 -2.89 -7.86 -1.24
C ALA A 26 -3.79 -9.00 -0.74
N THR A 27 -3.26 -10.03 -0.07
CA THR A 27 -4.07 -11.20 0.32
C THR A 27 -4.69 -11.10 1.71
N LYS A 28 -4.36 -10.07 2.51
CA LYS A 28 -4.91 -9.88 3.87
C LYS A 28 -4.79 -8.44 4.35
N GLY A 29 -5.53 -8.12 5.43
CA GLY A 29 -5.48 -6.83 6.11
C GLY A 29 -5.78 -5.65 5.18
N ILE A 30 -5.12 -4.52 5.42
CA ILE A 30 -5.34 -3.28 4.64
C ILE A 30 -5.03 -3.45 3.15
N GLY A 31 -4.07 -4.32 2.77
CA GLY A 31 -3.77 -4.60 1.36
C GLY A 31 -4.92 -5.29 0.65
N ARG A 32 -5.62 -6.23 1.34
CA ARG A 32 -6.81 -6.89 0.82
C ARG A 32 -7.98 -5.90 0.65
N ALA A 33 -8.17 -5.02 1.63
CA ALA A 33 -9.18 -3.97 1.55
C ALA A 33 -8.88 -2.99 0.40
N MET A 34 -7.63 -2.53 0.25
CA MET A 34 -7.25 -1.61 -0.81
C MET A 34 -7.44 -2.21 -2.21
N VAL A 35 -7.01 -3.46 -2.46
CA VAL A 35 -7.17 -4.07 -3.78
C VAL A 35 -8.64 -4.29 -4.14
N GLN A 36 -9.47 -4.64 -3.15
CA GLN A 36 -10.92 -4.75 -3.33
C GLN A 36 -11.53 -3.40 -3.69
N GLY A 37 -11.24 -2.34 -2.90
CA GLY A 37 -11.79 -1.01 -3.13
C GLY A 37 -11.36 -0.40 -4.49
N LEU A 38 -10.11 -0.65 -4.93
CA LEU A 38 -9.65 -0.24 -6.26
C LEU A 38 -10.45 -0.93 -7.38
N ALA A 39 -10.75 -2.21 -7.22
CA ALA A 39 -11.59 -2.94 -8.18
C ALA A 39 -13.04 -2.45 -8.17
N GLU A 40 -13.61 -2.18 -7.00
CA GLU A 40 -14.96 -1.59 -6.86
C GLU A 40 -15.06 -0.19 -7.49
N ALA A 41 -13.95 0.57 -7.48
CA ALA A 41 -13.86 1.86 -8.18
C ALA A 41 -13.62 1.73 -9.70
N GLY A 42 -13.61 0.51 -10.26
CA GLY A 42 -13.55 0.24 -11.70
C GLY A 42 -12.19 -0.17 -12.25
N SER A 43 -11.15 -0.25 -11.42
CA SER A 43 -9.81 -0.69 -11.86
C SER A 43 -9.75 -2.20 -12.13
N ASP A 44 -9.07 -2.62 -13.18
CA ASP A 44 -8.52 -3.96 -13.23
C ASP A 44 -7.36 -4.06 -12.23
N VAL A 45 -7.13 -5.21 -11.60
CA VAL A 45 -6.21 -5.29 -10.46
C VAL A 45 -5.18 -6.41 -10.58
N VAL A 46 -4.02 -6.21 -9.94
CA VAL A 46 -2.99 -7.21 -9.78
C VAL A 46 -2.80 -7.50 -8.29
N VAL A 47 -3.12 -8.72 -7.90
CA VAL A 47 -3.03 -9.23 -6.53
C VAL A 47 -1.66 -9.86 -6.32
N VAL A 48 -0.79 -9.18 -5.57
CA VAL A 48 0.58 -9.67 -5.36
C VAL A 48 0.80 -10.06 -3.89
N SER A 49 1.22 -11.30 -3.65
CA SER A 49 1.64 -11.80 -2.34
C SER A 49 2.60 -12.97 -2.53
N ARG A 50 3.06 -13.61 -1.42
CA ARG A 50 4.07 -14.69 -1.49
C ARG A 50 3.51 -16.06 -1.86
N LYS A 51 2.21 -16.29 -1.66
CA LYS A 51 1.55 -17.59 -1.88
C LYS A 51 0.57 -17.46 -3.04
N GLN A 52 0.81 -18.23 -4.11
CA GLN A 52 -0.01 -18.17 -5.32
C GLN A 52 -1.47 -18.53 -5.03
N GLU A 53 -1.71 -19.56 -4.22
CA GLU A 53 -3.07 -20.04 -3.91
C GLU A 53 -3.92 -18.95 -3.28
N LEU A 54 -3.32 -18.14 -2.36
CA LEU A 54 -4.03 -17.02 -1.73
C LEU A 54 -4.24 -15.84 -2.70
N CYS A 55 -3.31 -15.63 -3.64
CA CYS A 55 -3.49 -14.62 -4.68
C CYS A 55 -4.63 -15.03 -5.62
N ASP A 56 -4.69 -16.31 -6.02
CA ASP A 56 -5.73 -16.85 -6.89
C ASP A 56 -7.12 -16.80 -6.23
N GLU A 57 -7.20 -17.09 -4.93
CA GLU A 57 -8.44 -16.98 -4.15
C GLU A 57 -8.96 -15.55 -4.17
N VAL A 58 -8.13 -14.59 -3.80
CA VAL A 58 -8.48 -13.17 -3.75
C VAL A 58 -8.85 -12.63 -5.14
N ALA A 59 -8.10 -13.01 -6.18
CA ALA A 59 -8.40 -12.58 -7.54
C ALA A 59 -9.80 -13.08 -8.00
N ARG A 60 -10.12 -14.37 -7.76
CA ARG A 60 -11.44 -14.93 -8.08
C ARG A 60 -12.58 -14.24 -7.31
N GLU A 61 -12.36 -13.91 -6.03
CA GLU A 61 -13.35 -13.19 -5.23
C GLU A 61 -13.62 -11.79 -5.81
N ILE A 62 -12.57 -11.07 -6.19
CA ILE A 62 -12.67 -9.74 -6.81
C ILE A 62 -13.40 -9.82 -8.15
N GLU A 63 -13.02 -10.74 -9.03
CA GLU A 63 -13.67 -10.92 -10.34
C GLU A 63 -15.16 -11.21 -10.18
N LYS A 64 -15.51 -12.10 -9.24
CA LYS A 64 -16.92 -12.44 -8.94
C LYS A 64 -17.70 -11.24 -8.39
N ALA A 65 -17.09 -10.45 -7.52
CA ALA A 65 -17.76 -9.34 -6.84
C ALA A 65 -17.92 -8.10 -7.72
N THR A 66 -16.94 -7.83 -8.61
CA THR A 66 -16.84 -6.55 -9.32
C THR A 66 -16.96 -6.67 -10.84
N GLY A 67 -16.77 -7.87 -11.39
CA GLY A 67 -16.65 -8.09 -12.83
C GLY A 67 -15.35 -7.52 -13.44
N ARG A 68 -14.41 -7.02 -12.61
CA ARG A 68 -13.11 -6.51 -13.07
C ARG A 68 -12.12 -7.66 -13.22
N ARG A 69 -11.18 -7.53 -14.14
CA ARG A 69 -10.10 -8.51 -14.31
C ARG A 69 -9.14 -8.44 -13.12
N ALA A 70 -8.74 -9.61 -12.59
CA ALA A 70 -7.79 -9.70 -11.49
C ALA A 70 -6.67 -10.69 -11.81
N LEU A 71 -5.44 -10.21 -11.93
CA LEU A 71 -4.24 -11.03 -12.14
C LEU A 71 -3.63 -11.42 -10.78
N ALA A 72 -3.52 -12.72 -10.51
CA ALA A 72 -2.84 -13.24 -9.33
C ALA A 72 -1.37 -13.53 -9.62
N VAL A 73 -0.45 -12.98 -8.81
CA VAL A 73 0.99 -13.21 -8.98
C VAL A 73 1.67 -13.46 -7.64
N ALA A 74 2.27 -14.65 -7.48
CA ALA A 74 3.16 -14.89 -6.35
C ALA A 74 4.50 -14.17 -6.58
N CYS A 75 4.86 -13.29 -5.64
CA CYS A 75 6.14 -12.61 -5.64
C CYS A 75 6.54 -12.22 -4.20
N HIS A 76 7.80 -12.45 -3.85
CA HIS A 76 8.38 -11.94 -2.62
C HIS A 76 9.04 -10.59 -2.91
N VAL A 77 8.43 -9.48 -2.47
CA VAL A 77 8.90 -8.12 -2.83
C VAL A 77 10.31 -7.79 -2.30
N GLY A 78 10.82 -8.55 -1.33
CA GLY A 78 12.20 -8.43 -0.87
C GLY A 78 13.23 -9.13 -1.78
N ASP A 79 12.78 -9.89 -2.77
CA ASP A 79 13.62 -10.48 -3.81
C ASP A 79 13.76 -9.47 -4.95
N TRP A 80 14.89 -8.77 -4.96
CA TRP A 80 15.20 -7.71 -5.92
C TRP A 80 15.18 -8.16 -7.37
N ASP A 81 15.66 -9.39 -7.62
CA ASP A 81 15.84 -9.94 -8.96
C ASP A 81 14.54 -10.56 -9.50
N ALA A 82 13.57 -10.86 -8.66
CA ALA A 82 12.25 -11.33 -9.07
C ALA A 82 11.31 -10.19 -9.53
N LEU A 83 11.56 -8.94 -9.14
CA LEU A 83 10.66 -7.83 -9.41
C LEU A 83 10.52 -7.44 -10.89
N PRO A 84 11.57 -7.50 -11.74
CA PRO A 84 11.41 -7.28 -13.18
C PRO A 84 10.39 -8.22 -13.82
N ALA A 85 10.46 -9.52 -13.50
CA ALA A 85 9.53 -10.52 -14.05
C ALA A 85 8.07 -10.28 -13.57
N LEU A 86 7.87 -9.79 -12.34
CA LEU A 86 6.55 -9.37 -11.87
C LEU A 86 6.00 -8.23 -12.76
N VAL A 87 6.83 -7.20 -13.01
CA VAL A 87 6.41 -6.05 -13.81
C VAL A 87 6.09 -6.49 -15.24
N ASP A 88 6.94 -7.32 -15.86
CA ASP A 88 6.71 -7.81 -17.23
C ASP A 88 5.39 -8.58 -17.33
N ARG A 89 5.09 -9.49 -16.38
CA ARG A 89 3.79 -10.19 -16.33
C ARG A 89 2.58 -9.25 -16.27
N VAL A 90 2.69 -8.12 -15.58
CA VAL A 90 1.60 -7.12 -15.52
C VAL A 90 1.39 -6.47 -16.89
N TYR A 91 2.47 -6.06 -17.54
CA TYR A 91 2.39 -5.43 -18.86
C TYR A 91 1.98 -6.41 -19.95
N ASP A 92 2.39 -7.68 -19.89
CA ASP A 92 1.93 -8.74 -20.80
C ASP A 92 0.42 -8.97 -20.68
N ALA A 93 -0.13 -8.91 -19.45
CA ALA A 93 -1.54 -9.16 -19.20
C ALA A 93 -2.45 -7.98 -19.54
N PHE A 94 -2.00 -6.75 -19.29
CA PHE A 94 -2.83 -5.55 -19.34
C PHE A 94 -2.31 -4.46 -20.30
N GLY A 95 -1.06 -4.52 -20.73
CA GLY A 95 -0.42 -3.49 -21.57
C GLY A 95 -0.07 -2.20 -20.83
N ARG A 96 -0.51 -2.03 -19.58
CA ARG A 96 -0.32 -0.81 -18.76
C ARG A 96 -0.33 -1.09 -17.27
N LEU A 97 0.15 -0.13 -16.51
CA LEU A 97 -0.04 -0.02 -15.06
C LEU A 97 -0.23 1.46 -14.73
N ASP A 98 -1.31 1.80 -14.04
CA ASP A 98 -1.67 3.19 -13.69
C ASP A 98 -1.47 3.50 -12.21
N VAL A 99 -1.66 2.48 -11.35
CA VAL A 99 -1.54 2.63 -9.91
C VAL A 99 -0.66 1.53 -9.33
N LEU A 100 0.36 1.92 -8.56
CA LEU A 100 1.16 1.00 -7.75
C LEU A 100 0.93 1.29 -6.28
N VAL A 101 0.48 0.29 -5.51
CA VAL A 101 0.40 0.36 -4.05
C VAL A 101 1.46 -0.56 -3.43
N ASN A 102 2.56 0.01 -2.98
CA ASN A 102 3.62 -0.66 -2.23
C ASN A 102 3.16 -0.83 -0.77
N ASN A 103 2.33 -1.86 -0.54
CA ASN A 103 1.77 -2.13 0.79
C ASN A 103 2.47 -3.28 1.53
N ALA A 104 3.07 -4.24 0.84
CA ALA A 104 3.74 -5.35 1.51
C ALA A 104 4.74 -4.86 2.56
N GLY A 105 4.64 -5.41 3.76
CA GLY A 105 5.51 -5.06 4.87
C GLY A 105 5.54 -6.15 5.92
N ILE A 106 6.62 -6.19 6.70
CA ILE A 106 6.81 -7.12 7.81
C ILE A 106 7.29 -6.39 9.06
N ASN A 107 6.76 -6.82 10.21
CA ASN A 107 7.25 -6.47 11.54
C ASN A 107 7.07 -7.71 12.42
N PRO A 108 7.95 -8.72 12.31
CA PRO A 108 7.67 -10.06 12.81
C PRO A 108 7.69 -10.17 14.34
N THR A 109 8.65 -9.53 15.01
CA THR A 109 8.82 -9.67 16.48
C THR A 109 9.42 -8.38 17.02
N PRO A 110 8.90 -7.85 18.15
CA PRO A 110 9.54 -6.76 18.84
C PRO A 110 10.98 -7.15 19.23
N THR A 111 11.95 -6.38 18.73
CA THR A 111 13.39 -6.67 18.93
C THR A 111 14.08 -5.42 19.44
N PRO A 112 14.66 -5.44 20.67
CA PRO A 112 15.43 -4.30 21.18
C PRO A 112 16.68 -4.09 20.33
N VAL A 113 17.14 -2.83 20.24
CA VAL A 113 18.27 -2.45 19.37
C VAL A 113 19.52 -3.27 19.65
N THR A 114 19.75 -3.65 20.91
CA THR A 114 20.90 -4.46 21.33
C THR A 114 20.85 -5.91 20.85
N ALA A 115 19.69 -6.39 20.38
CA ALA A 115 19.48 -7.77 19.91
C ALA A 115 19.24 -7.86 18.40
N ILE A 116 19.38 -6.76 17.67
CA ILE A 116 19.25 -6.75 16.20
C ILE A 116 20.45 -7.48 15.59
N THR A 117 20.18 -8.54 14.80
CA THR A 117 21.20 -9.19 13.97
C THR A 117 21.18 -8.62 12.56
N SER A 118 22.27 -8.84 11.79
CA SER A 118 22.37 -8.42 10.40
C SER A 118 21.24 -9.05 9.56
N GLU A 119 20.99 -10.34 9.73
CA GLU A 119 19.97 -11.08 8.99
C GLU A 119 18.56 -10.54 9.28
N TYR A 120 18.26 -10.19 10.54
CA TYR A 120 17.00 -9.57 10.93
C TYR A 120 16.85 -8.20 10.28
N PHE A 121 17.90 -7.38 10.34
CA PHE A 121 17.93 -6.06 9.73
C PHE A 121 17.73 -6.14 8.22
N ASP A 122 18.53 -6.95 7.52
CA ASP A 122 18.50 -7.11 6.08
C ASP A 122 17.14 -7.62 5.59
N LYS A 123 16.54 -8.57 6.32
CA LYS A 123 15.20 -9.07 6.02
C LYS A 123 14.13 -7.99 6.11
N LEU A 124 14.16 -7.13 7.13
CA LEU A 124 13.19 -6.04 7.25
C LEU A 124 13.39 -4.98 6.18
N ILE A 125 14.63 -4.58 5.94
CA ILE A 125 14.97 -3.55 4.94
C ILE A 125 14.67 -4.06 3.52
N SER A 126 14.92 -5.34 3.22
CA SER A 126 14.61 -5.89 1.88
C SER A 126 13.13 -5.76 1.53
N VAL A 127 12.23 -6.05 2.48
CA VAL A 127 10.77 -6.01 2.25
C VAL A 127 10.21 -4.60 2.41
N ASN A 128 10.60 -3.88 3.49
CA ASN A 128 9.93 -2.62 3.85
C ASN A 128 10.48 -1.40 3.10
N LEU A 129 11.67 -1.49 2.49
CA LEU A 129 12.33 -0.38 1.82
C LEU A 129 12.83 -0.73 0.42
N LYS A 130 13.73 -1.73 0.28
CA LYS A 130 14.38 -2.04 -1.01
C LYS A 130 13.36 -2.49 -2.07
N GLY A 131 12.41 -3.36 -1.70
CA GLY A 131 11.34 -3.83 -2.59
C GLY A 131 10.47 -2.70 -3.14
N PRO A 132 9.86 -1.85 -2.29
CA PRO A 132 9.12 -0.66 -2.72
C PRO A 132 9.91 0.26 -3.66
N ILE A 133 11.18 0.57 -3.33
CA ILE A 133 12.04 1.39 -4.18
C ILE A 133 12.24 0.74 -5.55
N ARG A 134 12.61 -0.54 -5.57
CA ARG A 134 12.87 -1.25 -6.81
C ARG A 134 11.64 -1.33 -7.70
N LEU A 135 10.50 -1.69 -7.11
CA LEU A 135 9.26 -1.85 -7.88
C LEU A 135 8.83 -0.49 -8.45
N ALA A 136 8.87 0.57 -7.65
CA ALA A 136 8.57 1.93 -8.12
C ALA A 136 9.51 2.37 -9.26
N ALA A 137 10.82 2.12 -9.14
CA ALA A 137 11.80 2.47 -10.17
C ALA A 137 11.61 1.70 -11.49
N LEU A 138 11.10 0.46 -11.41
CA LEU A 138 10.81 -0.35 -12.61
C LEU A 138 9.55 0.14 -13.35
N VAL A 139 8.53 0.59 -12.61
CA VAL A 139 7.24 0.97 -13.22
C VAL A 139 7.16 2.44 -13.62
N ALA A 140 7.84 3.37 -12.91
CA ALA A 140 7.70 4.80 -13.16
C ALA A 140 8.03 5.22 -14.62
N PRO A 141 9.12 4.76 -15.27
CA PRO A 141 9.37 5.09 -16.67
C PRO A 141 8.29 4.55 -17.62
N ARG A 142 7.76 3.36 -17.34
CA ARG A 142 6.71 2.72 -18.15
C ARG A 142 5.36 3.42 -17.96
N MET A 143 5.05 3.87 -16.72
CA MET A 143 3.89 4.72 -16.43
C MET A 143 4.00 6.06 -17.17
N GLY A 144 5.17 6.72 -17.10
CA GLY A 144 5.41 7.98 -17.81
C GLY A 144 5.23 7.87 -19.32
N ALA A 145 5.74 6.80 -19.94
CA ALA A 145 5.53 6.53 -21.35
C ALA A 145 4.05 6.29 -21.73
N ALA A 146 3.23 5.84 -20.78
CA ALA A 146 1.78 5.65 -20.93
C ALA A 146 0.95 6.90 -20.57
N GLY A 147 1.60 8.03 -20.26
CA GLY A 147 0.92 9.30 -19.93
C GLY A 147 0.87 9.66 -18.45
N GLY A 148 1.46 8.85 -17.57
CA GLY A 148 1.57 9.09 -16.13
C GLY A 148 1.01 7.98 -15.26
N GLY A 149 0.98 8.20 -13.94
CA GLY A 149 0.48 7.22 -12.98
C GLY A 149 0.52 7.71 -11.54
N SER A 150 0.10 6.85 -10.61
CA SER A 150 0.16 7.11 -9.18
C SER A 150 0.86 5.98 -8.44
N ILE A 151 1.85 6.32 -7.62
CA ILE A 151 2.56 5.38 -6.75
C ILE A 151 2.25 5.76 -5.29
N ILE A 152 1.75 4.78 -4.53
CA ILE A 152 1.37 4.92 -3.14
C ILE A 152 2.27 4.03 -2.29
N ASN A 153 3.15 4.63 -1.50
CA ASN A 153 4.01 3.90 -0.58
C ASN A 153 3.33 3.82 0.80
N VAL A 154 2.92 2.63 1.22
CA VAL A 154 2.33 2.44 2.55
C VAL A 154 3.43 2.44 3.60
N THR A 155 3.45 3.49 4.41
CA THR A 155 4.39 3.73 5.51
C THR A 155 3.77 3.34 6.86
N THR A 156 3.90 4.15 7.88
CA THR A 156 3.24 4.03 9.19
C THR A 156 3.40 5.33 9.97
N VAL A 157 2.46 5.67 10.82
CA VAL A 157 2.66 6.79 11.77
C VAL A 157 3.83 6.55 12.73
N GLY A 158 4.19 5.30 12.99
CA GLY A 158 5.40 4.96 13.74
C GLY A 158 6.70 5.43 13.10
N ALA A 159 6.72 5.78 11.81
CA ALA A 159 7.86 6.37 11.13
C ALA A 159 8.21 7.79 11.63
N TYR A 160 7.27 8.47 12.30
CA TYR A 160 7.48 9.84 12.79
C TYR A 160 8.21 9.90 14.13
N ALA A 161 8.05 8.87 14.99
CA ALA A 161 8.64 8.90 16.34
C ALA A 161 9.35 7.60 16.77
N GLY A 162 9.14 6.50 16.05
CA GLY A 162 9.67 5.20 16.46
C GLY A 162 9.02 4.65 17.72
N GLY A 163 9.67 3.64 18.34
CA GLY A 163 9.23 3.05 19.59
C GLY A 163 10.11 1.86 19.99
N PRO A 164 10.10 1.46 21.27
CA PRO A 164 10.85 0.29 21.74
C PRO A 164 10.45 -0.98 20.99
N GLY A 165 11.43 -1.77 20.57
CA GLY A 165 11.21 -3.05 19.90
C GLY A 165 10.84 -2.99 18.42
N VAL A 166 10.54 -1.81 17.86
CA VAL A 166 10.16 -1.66 16.45
C VAL A 166 11.14 -0.80 15.62
N GLY A 167 12.34 -0.54 16.17
CA GLY A 167 13.31 0.39 15.59
C GLY A 167 13.64 0.11 14.14
N THR A 168 14.03 -1.11 13.77
CA THR A 168 14.38 -1.45 12.38
C THR A 168 13.19 -1.25 11.42
N TYR A 169 11.97 -1.64 11.87
CA TYR A 169 10.75 -1.45 11.08
C TYR A 169 10.48 0.04 10.83
N THR A 170 10.48 0.85 11.90
CA THR A 170 10.19 2.29 11.80
C THR A 170 11.26 3.05 11.06
N CYS A 171 12.55 2.67 11.18
CA CYS A 171 13.64 3.21 10.35
C CYS A 171 13.40 2.94 8.87
N GLY A 172 13.05 1.71 8.48
CA GLY A 172 12.74 1.38 7.09
C GLY A 172 11.57 2.18 6.55
N LYS A 173 10.51 2.36 7.35
CA LYS A 173 9.33 3.14 6.96
C LYS A 173 9.59 4.65 6.93
N ALA A 174 10.43 5.19 7.83
CA ALA A 174 10.88 6.59 7.78
C ALA A 174 11.73 6.86 6.52
N ALA A 175 12.64 5.94 6.18
CA ALA A 175 13.39 6.01 4.93
C ALA A 175 12.47 5.96 3.71
N LEU A 176 11.42 5.11 3.73
CA LEU A 176 10.42 5.04 2.66
C LEU A 176 9.62 6.34 2.53
N THR A 177 9.27 7.00 3.64
CA THR A 177 8.64 8.33 3.63
C THR A 177 9.55 9.37 2.97
N ASN A 178 10.83 9.37 3.31
CA ASN A 178 11.78 10.31 2.72
C ASN A 178 12.00 10.08 1.22
N ILE A 179 12.27 8.83 0.80
CA ILE A 179 12.49 8.51 -0.61
C ILE A 179 11.24 8.73 -1.47
N THR A 180 10.03 8.67 -0.90
CA THR A 180 8.79 9.04 -1.58
C THR A 180 8.84 10.47 -2.11
N LYS A 181 9.37 11.41 -1.32
CA LYS A 181 9.54 12.81 -1.72
C LYS A 181 10.57 12.98 -2.84
N VAL A 182 11.65 12.20 -2.78
CA VAL A 182 12.67 12.19 -3.85
C VAL A 182 12.08 11.66 -5.16
N MET A 183 11.38 10.51 -5.10
CA MET A 183 10.70 9.92 -6.26
C MET A 183 9.69 10.91 -6.89
N ALA A 184 8.93 11.63 -6.07
CA ALA A 184 7.99 12.63 -6.54
C ALA A 184 8.69 13.75 -7.33
N GLN A 185 9.83 14.25 -6.83
CA GLN A 185 10.62 15.28 -7.50
C GLN A 185 11.24 14.80 -8.82
N GLU A 186 11.77 13.58 -8.83
CA GLU A 186 12.41 13.00 -10.02
C GLU A 186 11.40 12.67 -11.13
N TRP A 187 10.17 12.27 -10.77
CA TRP A 187 9.22 11.69 -11.73
C TRP A 187 8.04 12.60 -12.09
N VAL A 188 7.95 13.79 -11.49
CA VAL A 188 6.89 14.76 -11.82
C VAL A 188 6.88 15.13 -13.31
N GLY A 189 8.06 15.24 -13.94
CA GLY A 189 8.18 15.49 -15.37
C GLY A 189 7.65 14.38 -16.28
N MET A 190 7.46 13.18 -15.74
CA MET A 190 6.82 12.04 -16.40
C MET A 190 5.33 11.92 -16.05
N ASN A 191 4.74 12.90 -15.38
CA ASN A 191 3.36 12.87 -14.88
C ASN A 191 3.10 11.67 -13.92
N VAL A 192 4.11 11.22 -13.18
CA VAL A 192 3.99 10.18 -12.16
C VAL A 192 3.98 10.83 -10.80
N ARG A 193 2.87 10.71 -10.09
CA ARG A 193 2.72 11.18 -8.71
C ARG A 193 3.19 10.10 -7.74
N VAL A 194 3.88 10.48 -6.66
CA VAL A 194 4.32 9.54 -5.63
C VAL A 194 3.98 10.12 -4.26
N ASN A 195 3.18 9.39 -3.48
CA ASN A 195 2.76 9.81 -2.15
C ASN A 195 2.92 8.69 -1.13
N ALA A 196 3.07 9.06 0.13
CA ALA A 196 3.05 8.13 1.25
C ALA A 196 1.64 8.09 1.87
N LEU A 197 1.22 6.89 2.26
CA LEU A 197 0.04 6.64 3.06
C LEU A 197 0.51 6.02 4.38
N ALA A 198 0.33 6.73 5.50
CA ALA A 198 0.82 6.36 6.82
C ALA A 198 -0.32 5.88 7.73
N PRO A 199 -0.61 4.56 7.77
CA PRO A 199 -1.61 4.03 8.68
C PRO A 199 -1.17 4.13 10.14
N GLY A 200 -2.14 4.38 11.01
CA GLY A 200 -2.09 4.11 12.44
C GLY A 200 -2.51 2.66 12.75
N PRO A 201 -3.22 2.46 13.87
CA PRO A 201 -3.67 1.13 14.27
C PRO A 201 -4.90 0.69 13.46
N PHE A 202 -4.72 -0.39 12.69
CA PHE A 202 -5.78 -1.10 11.97
C PHE A 202 -5.88 -2.54 12.46
N MET A 203 -7.10 -3.08 12.59
CA MET A 203 -7.35 -4.44 13.07
C MET A 203 -6.97 -5.47 11.99
N THR A 204 -5.68 -5.78 11.93
CA THR A 204 -5.08 -6.70 10.97
C THR A 204 -4.48 -7.92 11.65
N GLU A 205 -4.12 -8.94 10.87
CA GLU A 205 -3.37 -10.09 11.40
C GLU A 205 -2.01 -9.69 12.01
N MET A 206 -1.38 -8.63 11.52
CA MET A 206 -0.15 -8.08 12.11
C MET A 206 -0.43 -7.53 13.51
N MET A 207 -1.52 -6.76 13.69
CA MET A 207 -1.97 -6.25 14.99
C MET A 207 -2.30 -7.38 15.96
N LYS A 208 -3.10 -8.35 15.52
CA LYS A 208 -3.44 -9.54 16.33
C LYS A 208 -2.20 -10.37 16.68
N GLY A 209 -1.22 -10.45 15.77
CA GLY A 209 0.06 -11.12 16.01
C GLY A 209 0.85 -10.45 17.13
N THR A 210 0.90 -9.13 17.18
CA THR A 210 1.57 -8.37 18.24
C THR A 210 0.83 -8.52 19.58
N ALA A 211 -0.50 -8.54 19.56
CA ALA A 211 -1.34 -8.71 20.75
C ALA A 211 -1.12 -10.06 21.48
N LYS A 212 -0.58 -11.08 20.79
CA LYS A 212 -0.22 -12.36 21.43
C LYS A 212 0.89 -12.24 22.48
N PHE A 213 1.69 -11.19 22.40
CA PHE A 213 2.78 -10.93 23.34
C PHE A 213 2.38 -9.99 24.49
N ASP A 214 1.19 -9.38 24.43
CA ASP A 214 0.68 -8.43 25.40
C ASP A 214 -0.85 -8.33 25.31
N GLU A 215 -1.56 -8.89 26.26
CA GLU A 215 -3.03 -8.93 26.32
C GLU A 215 -3.68 -7.54 26.31
N ARG A 216 -3.01 -6.52 26.86
CA ARG A 216 -3.50 -5.14 26.91
C ARG A 216 -3.06 -4.30 25.70
N PHE A 217 -2.37 -4.90 24.74
CA PHE A 217 -1.82 -4.17 23.58
C PHE A 217 -2.91 -3.48 22.76
N ILE A 218 -4.01 -4.18 22.49
CA ILE A 218 -5.13 -3.64 21.70
C ILE A 218 -5.78 -2.47 22.43
N ASP A 219 -6.11 -2.63 23.71
CA ASP A 219 -6.77 -1.60 24.51
C ASP A 219 -5.90 -0.34 24.65
N ARG A 220 -4.61 -0.52 24.99
CA ARG A 220 -3.68 0.61 25.07
C ARG A 220 -3.50 1.33 23.73
N THR A 221 -3.49 0.56 22.64
CA THR A 221 -3.35 1.14 21.30
C THR A 221 -4.61 1.91 20.91
N ALA A 222 -5.80 1.41 21.23
CA ALA A 222 -7.05 2.11 21.05
C ALA A 222 -7.08 3.41 21.89
N GLU A 223 -6.69 3.34 23.16
CA GLU A 223 -6.62 4.49 24.08
C GLU A 223 -5.63 5.57 23.60
N ALA A 224 -4.57 5.20 22.92
CA ALA A 224 -3.58 6.13 22.36
C ALA A 224 -4.12 6.93 21.16
N THR A 225 -5.20 6.50 20.52
CA THR A 225 -5.88 7.31 19.48
C THR A 225 -6.82 8.35 20.10
N LEU A 226 -7.01 9.50 19.44
CA LEU A 226 -8.03 10.45 19.86
C LEU A 226 -9.45 9.89 19.69
N MET A 227 -9.65 9.02 18.68
CA MET A 227 -10.93 8.36 18.40
C MET A 227 -11.22 7.18 19.34
N LYS A 228 -10.29 6.80 20.24
CA LYS A 228 -10.41 5.73 21.24
C LYS A 228 -10.80 4.36 20.67
N ARG A 229 -10.37 4.08 19.46
CA ARG A 229 -10.60 2.81 18.79
C ARG A 229 -9.47 2.47 17.82
N ILE A 230 -9.43 1.21 17.41
CA ILE A 230 -8.65 0.74 16.28
C ILE A 230 -9.55 0.78 15.05
N ALA A 231 -8.99 1.15 13.89
CA ALA A 231 -9.73 1.19 12.64
C ALA A 231 -9.89 -0.21 12.02
N GLU A 232 -10.97 -0.42 11.30
CA GLU A 232 -11.14 -1.61 10.46
C GLU A 232 -10.36 -1.44 9.15
N PRO A 233 -9.90 -2.56 8.52
CA PRO A 233 -9.09 -2.50 7.29
C PRO A 233 -9.73 -1.70 6.15
N GLU A 234 -11.05 -1.71 6.05
CA GLU A 234 -11.82 -1.04 5.01
C GLU A 234 -11.76 0.49 5.11
N GLU A 235 -11.50 1.02 6.30
CA GLU A 235 -11.42 2.48 6.53
C GLU A 235 -10.20 3.13 5.83
N ILE A 236 -9.23 2.33 5.34
CA ILE A 236 -8.11 2.84 4.56
C ILE A 236 -8.48 3.14 3.11
N VAL A 237 -9.54 2.49 2.61
CA VAL A 237 -9.91 2.51 1.18
C VAL A 237 -10.16 3.91 0.65
N PRO A 238 -10.94 4.80 1.30
CA PRO A 238 -11.20 6.13 0.77
C PRO A 238 -9.94 6.95 0.51
N LEU A 239 -8.93 6.88 1.40
CA LEU A 239 -7.67 7.59 1.20
C LEU A 239 -6.84 6.95 0.09
N CYS A 240 -6.84 5.63 -0.01
CA CYS A 240 -6.19 4.92 -1.10
C CYS A 240 -6.80 5.31 -2.45
N LEU A 241 -8.11 5.35 -2.58
CA LEU A 241 -8.83 5.77 -3.79
C LEU A 241 -8.53 7.24 -4.14
N TYR A 242 -8.51 8.13 -3.15
CA TYR A 242 -8.10 9.52 -3.36
C TYR A 242 -6.72 9.61 -4.00
N LEU A 243 -5.73 8.94 -3.43
CA LEU A 243 -4.36 8.97 -3.93
C LEU A 243 -4.19 8.27 -5.28
N ALA A 244 -4.96 7.22 -5.54
CA ALA A 244 -4.93 6.45 -6.79
C ALA A 244 -5.55 7.18 -7.98
N SER A 245 -6.51 8.06 -7.74
CA SER A 245 -7.39 8.66 -8.75
C SER A 245 -6.99 10.09 -9.14
N ASP A 246 -7.71 10.64 -10.11
CA ASP A 246 -7.54 12.03 -10.56
C ASP A 246 -8.04 13.05 -9.51
N ALA A 247 -8.75 12.61 -8.46
CA ALA A 247 -9.11 13.45 -7.31
C ALA A 247 -7.88 14.04 -6.61
N SER A 248 -6.70 13.40 -6.74
CA SER A 248 -5.41 13.87 -6.21
C SER A 248 -4.43 14.32 -7.30
N ALA A 249 -4.92 14.80 -8.45
CA ALA A 249 -4.08 15.19 -9.59
C ALA A 249 -3.03 16.27 -9.26
N PHE A 250 -3.26 17.11 -8.25
CA PHE A 250 -2.32 18.14 -7.78
C PHE A 250 -1.59 17.77 -6.47
N VAL A 251 -1.49 16.45 -6.18
CA VAL A 251 -0.92 15.93 -4.92
C VAL A 251 0.22 14.97 -5.25
N THR A 252 1.46 15.36 -4.91
CA THR A 252 2.65 14.53 -5.04
C THR A 252 3.70 14.91 -4.01
N GLY A 253 4.48 13.95 -3.52
CA GLY A 253 5.50 14.15 -2.48
C GLY A 253 4.95 14.29 -1.07
N GLU A 254 3.66 14.05 -0.87
CA GLU A 254 2.98 14.22 0.42
C GLU A 254 2.93 12.94 1.24
N ASP A 255 2.75 13.09 2.54
CA ASP A 255 2.61 12.00 3.50
C ASP A 255 1.28 12.16 4.27
N PHE A 256 0.36 11.24 4.02
CA PHE A 256 -1.00 11.27 4.56
C PHE A 256 -1.18 10.27 5.70
N ALA A 257 -1.33 10.76 6.92
CA ALA A 257 -1.66 9.92 8.06
C ALA A 257 -3.17 9.62 8.12
N ILE A 258 -3.49 8.33 8.34
CA ILE A 258 -4.84 7.86 8.68
C ILE A 258 -4.75 7.04 9.97
N ALA A 259 -4.93 7.69 11.12
CA ALA A 259 -4.50 7.14 12.41
C ALA A 259 -5.44 7.46 13.58
N GLY A 260 -6.67 7.94 13.34
CA GLY A 260 -7.60 8.27 14.42
C GLY A 260 -7.07 9.34 15.38
N GLY A 261 -6.17 10.22 14.89
CA GLY A 261 -5.52 11.25 15.72
C GLY A 261 -4.36 10.74 16.56
N MET A 262 -3.88 9.49 16.35
CA MET A 262 -2.63 9.02 16.95
C MET A 262 -1.48 9.82 16.31
N ARG A 263 -0.93 10.75 17.07
CA ARG A 263 0.31 11.42 16.73
C ARG A 263 1.43 10.76 17.50
N SER A 264 2.44 10.31 16.79
CA SER A 264 3.72 10.01 17.41
C SER A 264 4.33 11.36 17.82
N ASN A 265 4.28 11.65 19.10
CA ASN A 265 4.99 12.78 19.70
C ASN A 265 6.42 12.38 19.99
#